data_83c41d3156aac28a4c73c37650abadda
#
_entry.id   83c41d3156aac28a4c73c37650abadda
#
_cell.length_a   1.000
_cell.length_b   1.000
_cell.length_c   1.000
_cell.angle_alpha   90.00
_cell.angle_beta   90.00
_cell.angle_gamma   90.00
#
_symmetry.space_group_name_H-M   'P 1'
#
loop_
_entity.id
_entity.type
_entity.pdbx_description
1 polymer ?
#
loop_
_entity_poly.entity_id
_entity_poly.type
_entity_poly.pdbx_seq_one_letter_code
_entity_poly.pdbx_strand_id
1 'polypeptide(L)'
;DYASSRSEADRRNRYDRGRRRNYYYQPSAEYTFNFPNDWHFLTYYIYKQDYRSDSSPRYRLDSLAGWEVGAARHLGELPSARELSAALDVPNGYYRHDLSRVHTLGLRTFYSRRTEDKYVWFNFHLPFTQSKEDMRYRREAIDAGLQRCVFRVQPDFTYLVYWFGGTRYFRTFMVNADMALGTPDLVNRLSVRDASDPLHVRVGNPYLQNSWRYNFRTGFLHRSPEKKWFTQVNVNAWLGVNDVAQGFSYNSETGVYTYRPQNVDGNRGVNGSLAFQKEGMAEYWNVGANLNYDFHRSVDLSSVEGMTESVLSKVHNHETKACLSTGYQRGSLTLNVGCDATYRHADGSRADFNTVDAFDFRYGLLGEYTMPWKIRLSTRLNMYSRRGYDEAAMNTDYLIWNASLSRSFLKDRLMVKVEGVDLLRQMRSVYMDVNVQGKTETYYNIVKGYYMLTLGWKLTRNPKKRE
;
A
#
# COMPACT_ATOMS: atom_id res chain seq x y z
N ASP A 1 -9.69 13.13 -24.63
CA ASP A 1 -8.89 13.23 -25.84
C ASP A 1 -7.85 12.12 -25.87
N TYR A 2 -7.66 11.48 -27.01
CA TYR A 2 -6.66 10.45 -27.23
C TYR A 2 -5.80 10.87 -28.43
N ALA A 3 -4.49 10.72 -28.28
CA ALA A 3 -3.55 11.08 -29.34
C ALA A 3 -2.62 9.89 -29.64
N SER A 4 -2.32 9.67 -30.92
CA SER A 4 -1.34 8.69 -31.34
C SER A 4 -0.01 9.38 -31.68
N SER A 5 1.05 8.59 -31.86
CA SER A 5 2.36 9.08 -32.33
C SER A 5 2.33 9.73 -33.73
N ARG A 6 1.27 9.47 -34.49
CA ARG A 6 1.03 10.10 -35.82
C ARG A 6 0.17 11.37 -35.75
N SER A 7 0.02 11.99 -34.60
CA SER A 7 -0.78 13.20 -34.38
C SER A 7 -2.27 13.04 -34.69
N GLU A 8 -2.77 11.82 -34.74
CA GLU A 8 -4.18 11.51 -34.86
C GLU A 8 -4.84 11.64 -33.50
N ALA A 9 -5.84 12.51 -33.37
CA ALA A 9 -6.55 12.74 -32.11
C ALA A 9 -7.96 12.17 -32.19
N ASP A 10 -8.30 11.25 -31.29
CA ASP A 10 -9.67 10.76 -31.06
C ASP A 10 -10.28 11.54 -29.92
N ARG A 11 -11.24 12.42 -30.22
CA ARG A 11 -11.95 13.24 -29.23
C ARG A 11 -13.34 12.69 -29.02
N ARG A 12 -13.69 12.40 -27.79
CA ARG A 12 -14.99 11.81 -27.43
C ARG A 12 -15.70 12.59 -26.33
N ASN A 13 -16.99 12.83 -26.50
CA ASN A 13 -17.86 13.25 -25.44
C ASN A 13 -18.65 12.01 -24.95
N ARG A 14 -18.39 11.57 -23.72
CA ARG A 14 -18.86 10.28 -23.20
C ARG A 14 -19.57 10.44 -21.87
N TYR A 15 -20.63 9.66 -21.67
CA TYR A 15 -21.32 9.51 -20.40
C TYR A 15 -21.31 8.04 -19.96
N ASP A 16 -20.84 7.78 -18.74
CA ASP A 16 -20.81 6.46 -18.15
C ASP A 16 -21.81 6.38 -16.98
N ARG A 17 -22.71 5.40 -17.00
CA ARG A 17 -23.73 5.19 -15.97
C ARG A 17 -23.51 3.86 -15.27
N GLY A 18 -22.59 3.83 -14.29
CA GLY A 18 -22.34 2.64 -13.49
C GLY A 18 -23.43 2.37 -12.45
N ARG A 19 -23.85 1.13 -12.33
CA ARG A 19 -24.69 0.65 -11.25
C ARG A 19 -24.10 -0.61 -10.66
N ARG A 20 -23.97 -0.65 -9.34
CA ARG A 20 -23.46 -1.81 -8.61
C ARG A 20 -24.46 -2.20 -7.53
N ARG A 21 -24.75 -3.51 -7.44
CA ARG A 21 -25.48 -4.12 -6.34
C ARG A 21 -24.67 -5.29 -5.82
N ASN A 22 -24.51 -5.40 -4.52
CA ASN A 22 -23.85 -6.53 -3.87
C ASN A 22 -24.55 -6.85 -2.56
N TYR A 23 -24.62 -8.12 -2.25
CA TYR A 23 -24.98 -8.63 -0.94
C TYR A 23 -24.14 -9.85 -0.61
N TYR A 24 -23.90 -10.05 0.65
CA TYR A 24 -23.31 -11.29 1.13
C TYR A 24 -23.99 -11.73 2.42
N TYR A 25 -23.98 -13.01 2.68
CA TYR A 25 -24.31 -13.57 3.97
C TYR A 25 -23.38 -14.75 4.29
N GLN A 26 -23.12 -14.97 5.58
CA GLN A 26 -22.12 -15.90 6.05
C GLN A 26 -22.56 -16.56 7.36
N PRO A 27 -23.47 -17.56 7.32
CA PRO A 27 -23.75 -18.37 8.49
C PRO A 27 -22.56 -19.26 8.80
N SER A 28 -22.31 -19.45 10.10
CA SER A 28 -21.25 -20.31 10.61
C SER A 28 -21.73 -21.09 11.84
N ALA A 29 -21.16 -22.26 12.00
CA ALA A 29 -21.30 -23.06 13.20
C ALA A 29 -19.92 -23.55 13.61
N GLU A 30 -19.62 -23.52 14.92
CA GLU A 30 -18.36 -23.97 15.45
C GLU A 30 -18.56 -24.80 16.72
N TYR A 31 -17.65 -25.71 16.96
CA TYR A 31 -17.62 -26.50 18.16
C TYR A 31 -16.19 -26.70 18.64
N THR A 32 -15.96 -26.45 19.93
CA THR A 32 -14.64 -26.60 20.57
C THR A 32 -14.65 -27.79 21.52
N PHE A 33 -13.72 -28.70 21.30
CA PHE A 33 -13.40 -29.79 22.25
C PHE A 33 -12.25 -29.33 23.11
N ASN A 34 -12.43 -29.43 24.42
CA ASN A 34 -11.40 -29.10 25.40
C ASN A 34 -10.76 -30.41 25.93
N PHE A 35 -9.46 -30.51 25.79
CA PHE A 35 -8.66 -31.62 26.22
C PHE A 35 -7.86 -31.29 27.49
N PRO A 36 -7.37 -32.30 28.23
CA PRO A 36 -6.44 -32.08 29.33
C PRO A 36 -5.17 -31.33 28.85
N ASN A 37 -4.49 -30.66 29.78
CA ASN A 37 -3.23 -29.96 29.55
C ASN A 37 -3.32 -28.78 28.57
N ASP A 38 -4.41 -28.04 28.64
CA ASP A 38 -4.61 -26.76 27.89
C ASP A 38 -4.62 -26.90 26.33
N TRP A 39 -4.90 -28.11 25.85
CA TRP A 39 -5.12 -28.34 24.43
C TRP A 39 -6.60 -28.20 24.07
N HIS A 40 -6.84 -27.58 22.91
CA HIS A 40 -8.17 -27.39 22.37
C HIS A 40 -8.18 -27.79 20.90
N PHE A 41 -9.27 -28.42 20.50
CA PHE A 41 -9.54 -28.72 19.11
C PHE A 41 -10.87 -28.07 18.73
N LEU A 42 -10.82 -27.22 17.73
CA LEU A 42 -12.00 -26.51 17.20
C LEU A 42 -12.28 -27.01 15.80
N THR A 43 -13.50 -27.38 15.56
CA THR A 43 -14.02 -27.61 14.21
C THR A 43 -15.11 -26.60 13.91
N TYR A 44 -15.12 -26.11 12.70
CA TYR A 44 -16.13 -25.15 12.28
C TYR A 44 -16.55 -25.38 10.83
N TYR A 45 -17.74 -24.97 10.53
CA TYR A 45 -18.25 -24.90 9.18
C TYR A 45 -18.73 -23.47 8.90
N ILE A 46 -18.30 -22.93 7.75
CA ILE A 46 -18.74 -21.62 7.27
C ILE A 46 -19.30 -21.82 5.86
N TYR A 47 -20.50 -21.33 5.67
CA TYR A 47 -21.06 -21.09 4.33
C TYR A 47 -21.02 -19.61 4.04
N LYS A 48 -20.46 -19.21 2.90
CA LYS A 48 -20.45 -17.83 2.45
C LYS A 48 -21.04 -17.73 1.05
N GLN A 49 -21.98 -16.83 0.86
CA GLN A 49 -22.48 -16.49 -0.46
C GLN A 49 -22.31 -15.02 -0.72
N ASP A 50 -21.63 -14.70 -1.81
CA ASP A 50 -21.48 -13.35 -2.33
C ASP A 50 -22.19 -13.24 -3.67
N TYR A 51 -23.02 -12.23 -3.81
CA TYR A 51 -23.63 -11.85 -5.08
C TYR A 51 -23.20 -10.44 -5.43
N ARG A 52 -22.77 -10.26 -6.66
CA ARG A 52 -22.41 -8.97 -7.23
C ARG A 52 -23.07 -8.81 -8.59
N SER A 53 -23.74 -7.69 -8.79
CA SER A 53 -24.23 -7.28 -10.10
C SER A 53 -23.61 -5.92 -10.42
N ASP A 54 -22.92 -5.84 -11.52
CA ASP A 54 -22.20 -4.65 -11.98
C ASP A 54 -22.62 -4.36 -13.42
N SER A 55 -23.08 -3.17 -13.68
CA SER A 55 -23.45 -2.73 -15.02
C SER A 55 -22.82 -1.36 -15.29
N SER A 56 -22.17 -1.22 -16.40
CA SER A 56 -21.57 0.03 -16.86
C SER A 56 -21.96 0.31 -18.30
N PRO A 57 -23.24 0.66 -18.56
CA PRO A 57 -23.61 1.14 -19.87
C PRO A 57 -22.89 2.45 -20.15
N ARG A 58 -22.32 2.56 -21.33
CA ARG A 58 -21.61 3.73 -21.83
C ARG A 58 -22.35 4.36 -22.99
N TYR A 59 -22.25 5.66 -23.09
CA TYR A 59 -22.95 6.44 -24.11
C TYR A 59 -21.97 7.39 -24.79
N ARG A 60 -21.95 7.36 -26.10
CA ARG A 60 -21.18 8.31 -26.93
C ARG A 60 -22.07 9.51 -27.26
N LEU A 61 -21.98 10.54 -26.43
CA LEU A 61 -22.78 11.75 -26.60
C LEU A 61 -22.40 12.50 -27.86
N ASP A 62 -21.15 12.43 -28.28
CA ASP A 62 -20.64 13.01 -29.55
C ASP A 62 -21.29 12.43 -30.79
N SER A 63 -22.04 11.35 -30.71
CA SER A 63 -22.88 10.83 -31.78
C SER A 63 -24.23 11.54 -31.91
N LEU A 64 -24.59 12.38 -30.96
CA LEU A 64 -25.85 13.12 -30.92
C LEU A 64 -25.66 14.58 -31.38
N ALA A 65 -26.60 15.12 -32.17
CA ALA A 65 -26.59 16.50 -32.55
C ALA A 65 -26.61 17.45 -31.34
N GLY A 66 -25.71 18.42 -31.34
CA GLY A 66 -25.57 19.40 -30.25
C GLY A 66 -24.82 18.86 -29.01
N TRP A 67 -24.25 17.65 -29.08
CA TRP A 67 -23.43 17.04 -28.01
C TRP A 67 -22.01 16.74 -28.48
N GLU A 68 -21.58 17.40 -29.52
CA GLU A 68 -20.22 17.27 -30.06
C GLU A 68 -19.18 17.71 -29.03
N VAL A 69 -17.95 17.25 -29.19
CA VAL A 69 -16.85 17.63 -28.29
C VAL A 69 -16.63 19.16 -28.36
N GLY A 70 -16.69 19.79 -27.18
CA GLY A 70 -16.57 21.25 -27.06
C GLY A 70 -17.90 22.01 -27.17
N ALA A 71 -19.06 21.35 -27.38
CA ALA A 71 -20.36 21.98 -27.27
C ALA A 71 -20.59 22.58 -25.89
N ALA A 72 -21.01 23.84 -25.85
CA ALA A 72 -21.31 24.52 -24.58
C ALA A 72 -22.56 23.90 -23.92
N ARG A 73 -22.38 23.32 -22.75
CA ARG A 73 -23.45 22.70 -21.96
C ARG A 73 -23.31 23.06 -20.48
N HIS A 74 -24.42 23.06 -19.77
CA HIS A 74 -24.40 23.24 -18.32
C HIS A 74 -23.89 21.97 -17.63
N LEU A 75 -23.17 22.15 -16.54
CA LEU A 75 -22.68 21.04 -15.73
C LEU A 75 -23.86 20.18 -15.22
N GLY A 76 -23.82 18.87 -15.52
CA GLY A 76 -24.88 17.94 -15.15
C GLY A 76 -26.04 17.83 -16.14
N GLU A 77 -26.03 18.59 -17.23
CA GLU A 77 -26.99 18.43 -18.33
C GLU A 77 -26.76 17.09 -19.04
N LEU A 78 -27.83 16.37 -19.33
CA LEU A 78 -27.81 15.09 -20.04
C LEU A 78 -28.88 15.06 -21.12
N PRO A 79 -28.67 14.30 -22.21
CA PRO A 79 -29.68 14.05 -23.21
C PRO A 79 -30.94 13.38 -22.62
N SER A 80 -32.06 13.46 -23.31
CA SER A 80 -33.25 12.69 -22.96
C SER A 80 -33.01 11.19 -22.95
N ALA A 81 -33.80 10.42 -22.23
CA ALA A 81 -33.65 8.95 -22.15
C ALA A 81 -33.69 8.26 -23.52
N ARG A 82 -34.46 8.82 -24.47
CA ARG A 82 -34.54 8.33 -25.86
C ARG A 82 -33.23 8.59 -26.63
N GLU A 83 -32.71 9.77 -26.52
CA GLU A 83 -31.43 10.14 -27.15
C GLU A 83 -30.27 9.33 -26.52
N LEU A 84 -30.23 9.18 -25.19
CA LEU A 84 -29.25 8.33 -24.53
C LEU A 84 -29.30 6.90 -25.05
N SER A 85 -30.50 6.33 -25.28
CA SER A 85 -30.59 4.96 -25.81
C SER A 85 -30.02 4.84 -27.23
N ALA A 86 -30.10 5.90 -28.04
CA ALA A 86 -29.54 5.95 -29.39
C ALA A 86 -28.01 6.13 -29.36
N ALA A 87 -27.47 6.78 -28.33
CA ALA A 87 -26.03 7.01 -28.13
C ALA A 87 -25.32 5.86 -27.39
N LEU A 88 -25.99 4.72 -27.15
CA LEU A 88 -25.43 3.60 -26.40
C LEU A 88 -24.19 3.03 -27.11
N ASP A 89 -23.05 3.07 -26.44
CA ASP A 89 -21.79 2.49 -26.89
C ASP A 89 -21.75 1.00 -26.48
N VAL A 90 -22.40 0.18 -27.28
CA VAL A 90 -22.53 -1.26 -27.03
C VAL A 90 -21.16 -1.97 -26.90
N PRO A 91 -20.15 -1.69 -27.76
CA PRO A 91 -18.84 -2.33 -27.64
C PRO A 91 -18.12 -2.06 -26.32
N ASN A 92 -18.35 -0.91 -25.71
CA ASN A 92 -17.62 -0.44 -24.53
C ASN A 92 -18.43 -0.49 -23.23
N GLY A 93 -19.74 -0.71 -23.32
CA GLY A 93 -20.57 -1.01 -22.15
C GLY A 93 -20.52 -2.47 -21.75
N TYR A 94 -20.77 -2.80 -20.47
CA TYR A 94 -20.87 -4.18 -20.02
C TYR A 94 -21.91 -4.39 -18.93
N TYR A 95 -22.35 -5.63 -18.81
CA TYR A 95 -23.16 -6.16 -17.72
C TYR A 95 -22.50 -7.39 -17.16
N ARG A 96 -22.36 -7.43 -15.84
CA ARG A 96 -21.72 -8.56 -15.16
C ARG A 96 -22.54 -8.96 -13.94
N HIS A 97 -22.72 -10.26 -13.78
CA HIS A 97 -23.31 -10.87 -12.59
C HIS A 97 -22.37 -11.95 -12.09
N ASP A 98 -21.99 -11.87 -10.84
CA ASP A 98 -21.16 -12.86 -10.16
C ASP A 98 -21.96 -13.45 -9.00
N LEU A 99 -21.94 -14.74 -8.86
CA LEU A 99 -22.43 -15.46 -7.69
C LEU A 99 -21.34 -16.42 -7.22
N SER A 100 -20.83 -16.17 -6.02
CA SER A 100 -19.84 -17.01 -5.37
C SER A 100 -20.45 -17.70 -4.16
N ARG A 101 -20.31 -19.02 -4.08
CA ARG A 101 -20.70 -19.85 -2.95
C ARG A 101 -19.46 -20.56 -2.43
N VAL A 102 -19.18 -20.40 -1.17
CA VAL A 102 -17.97 -20.92 -0.53
C VAL A 102 -18.38 -21.73 0.69
N HIS A 103 -17.91 -22.96 0.74
CA HIS A 103 -18.03 -23.87 1.86
C HIS A 103 -16.65 -24.05 2.49
N THR A 104 -16.51 -23.79 3.76
CA THR A 104 -15.26 -24.00 4.49
C THR A 104 -15.51 -24.89 5.68
N LEU A 105 -14.83 -26.03 5.73
CA LEU A 105 -14.68 -26.86 6.92
C LEU A 105 -13.29 -26.58 7.50
N GLY A 106 -13.22 -26.06 8.71
CA GLY A 106 -11.95 -25.74 9.34
C GLY A 106 -11.69 -26.66 10.52
N LEU A 107 -10.45 -27.13 10.60
CA LEU A 107 -9.90 -27.85 11.72
C LEU A 107 -8.80 -27.00 12.35
N ARG A 108 -8.90 -26.71 13.63
CA ARG A 108 -7.92 -25.92 14.37
C ARG A 108 -7.52 -26.62 15.64
N THR A 109 -6.23 -26.81 15.82
CA THR A 109 -5.66 -27.26 17.08
C THR A 109 -4.94 -26.08 17.71
N PHE A 110 -5.27 -25.76 18.93
CA PHE A 110 -4.56 -24.71 19.65
C PHE A 110 -4.25 -25.13 21.09
N TYR A 111 -3.16 -24.58 21.57
CA TYR A 111 -2.68 -24.74 22.91
C TYR A 111 -2.42 -23.37 23.50
N SER A 112 -2.89 -23.11 24.71
CA SER A 112 -2.61 -21.86 25.39
C SER A 112 -2.40 -22.10 26.87
N ARG A 113 -1.21 -21.83 27.37
CA ARG A 113 -0.86 -21.97 28.76
C ARG A 113 -0.25 -20.71 29.31
N ARG A 114 -0.78 -20.27 30.44
CA ARG A 114 -0.26 -19.14 31.19
C ARG A 114 0.26 -19.57 32.55
N THR A 115 1.49 -19.19 32.83
CA THR A 115 2.11 -19.25 34.15
C THR A 115 2.38 -17.82 34.64
N GLU A 116 2.93 -17.66 35.82
CA GLU A 116 3.28 -16.34 36.38
C GLU A 116 4.31 -15.60 35.50
N ASP A 117 5.25 -16.33 34.92
CA ASP A 117 6.41 -15.82 34.19
C ASP A 117 6.32 -16.01 32.66
N LYS A 118 5.35 -16.79 32.18
CA LYS A 118 5.31 -17.18 30.76
C LYS A 118 3.89 -17.38 30.27
N TYR A 119 3.65 -16.98 29.01
CA TYR A 119 2.48 -17.37 28.25
C TYR A 119 2.94 -18.00 26.93
N VAL A 120 2.44 -19.18 26.62
CA VAL A 120 2.69 -19.89 25.36
C VAL A 120 1.39 -20.04 24.63
N TRP A 121 1.40 -19.71 23.37
CA TRP A 121 0.29 -19.94 22.46
C TRP A 121 0.78 -20.62 21.19
N PHE A 122 0.13 -21.69 20.83
CA PHE A 122 0.34 -22.44 19.62
C PHE A 122 -0.99 -22.56 18.90
N ASN A 123 -0.97 -22.37 17.60
CA ASN A 123 -2.13 -22.56 16.74
C ASN A 123 -1.71 -23.22 15.44
N PHE A 124 -2.38 -24.31 15.11
CA PHE A 124 -2.32 -24.90 13.79
C PHE A 124 -3.75 -24.99 13.23
N HIS A 125 -3.96 -24.40 12.09
CA HIS A 125 -5.27 -24.28 11.46
C HIS A 125 -5.22 -24.86 10.06
N LEU A 126 -6.18 -25.70 9.73
CA LEU A 126 -6.29 -26.42 8.45
C LEU A 126 -7.70 -26.26 7.87
N PRO A 127 -7.95 -25.20 7.09
CA PRO A 127 -9.22 -25.00 6.42
C PRO A 127 -9.28 -25.75 5.08
N PHE A 128 -10.36 -26.49 4.87
CA PHE A 128 -10.75 -27.11 3.62
C PHE A 128 -11.85 -26.26 3.01
N THR A 129 -11.56 -25.62 1.90
CA THR A 129 -12.51 -24.68 1.29
C THR A 129 -12.85 -25.14 -0.12
N GLN A 130 -14.15 -25.28 -0.39
CA GLN A 130 -14.69 -25.47 -1.73
C GLN A 130 -15.44 -24.20 -2.14
N SER A 131 -15.05 -23.60 -3.24
CA SER A 131 -15.75 -22.47 -3.82
C SER A 131 -16.33 -22.82 -5.18
N LYS A 132 -17.57 -22.42 -5.41
CA LYS A 132 -18.21 -22.41 -6.72
C LYS A 132 -18.51 -20.97 -7.10
N GLU A 133 -17.98 -20.56 -8.23
CA GLU A 133 -18.17 -19.22 -8.78
C GLU A 133 -18.88 -19.34 -10.12
N ASP A 134 -19.99 -18.63 -10.24
CA ASP A 134 -20.79 -18.51 -11.46
C ASP A 134 -20.73 -17.05 -11.91
N MET A 135 -20.26 -16.77 -13.11
CA MET A 135 -20.22 -15.43 -13.69
C MET A 135 -21.00 -15.44 -15.01
N ARG A 136 -21.83 -14.41 -15.19
CA ARG A 136 -22.40 -14.07 -16.49
C ARG A 136 -21.91 -12.69 -16.90
N TYR A 137 -21.34 -12.61 -18.08
CA TYR A 137 -20.78 -11.40 -18.63
C TYR A 137 -21.33 -11.15 -20.03
N ARG A 138 -21.88 -9.94 -20.23
CA ARG A 138 -22.40 -9.50 -21.52
C ARG A 138 -21.70 -8.21 -21.94
N ARG A 139 -21.19 -8.22 -23.14
CA ARG A 139 -20.59 -7.06 -23.77
C ARG A 139 -20.62 -7.25 -25.29
N GLU A 140 -21.24 -6.32 -26.02
CA GLU A 140 -21.40 -6.40 -27.46
C GLU A 140 -22.02 -7.73 -27.92
N ALA A 141 -21.34 -8.47 -28.81
CA ALA A 141 -21.73 -9.82 -29.23
C ALA A 141 -21.41 -10.93 -28.25
N ILE A 142 -20.72 -10.59 -27.14
CA ILE A 142 -20.31 -11.58 -26.13
C ILE A 142 -21.42 -11.68 -25.08
N ASP A 143 -22.05 -12.85 -24.96
CA ASP A 143 -22.87 -13.27 -23.83
C ASP A 143 -22.25 -14.58 -23.31
N ALA A 144 -21.37 -14.47 -22.33
CA ALA A 144 -20.58 -15.58 -21.81
C ALA A 144 -20.95 -15.89 -20.38
N GLY A 145 -21.19 -17.16 -20.11
CA GLY A 145 -21.25 -17.72 -18.76
C GLY A 145 -20.00 -18.50 -18.46
N LEU A 146 -19.34 -18.21 -17.33
CA LEU A 146 -18.23 -19.00 -16.83
C LEU A 146 -18.55 -19.55 -15.46
N GLN A 147 -18.20 -20.81 -15.25
CA GLN A 147 -18.26 -21.48 -13.97
C GLN A 147 -16.87 -21.95 -13.58
N ARG A 148 -16.55 -21.81 -12.30
CA ARG A 148 -15.31 -22.32 -11.74
C ARG A 148 -15.59 -22.96 -10.38
N CYS A 149 -15.10 -24.18 -10.21
CA CYS A 149 -15.04 -24.84 -8.91
C CYS A 149 -13.57 -24.92 -8.48
N VAL A 150 -13.28 -24.49 -7.28
CA VAL A 150 -11.92 -24.53 -6.70
C VAL A 150 -12.00 -25.18 -5.34
N PHE A 151 -11.24 -26.24 -5.15
CA PHE A 151 -10.95 -26.80 -3.84
C PHE A 151 -9.57 -26.36 -3.40
N ARG A 152 -9.45 -25.91 -2.14
CA ARG A 152 -8.20 -25.42 -1.57
C ARG A 152 -8.04 -25.82 -0.12
N VAL A 153 -6.80 -26.06 0.25
CA VAL A 153 -6.37 -26.26 1.63
C VAL A 153 -5.30 -25.21 1.90
N GLN A 154 -5.52 -24.38 2.91
CA GLN A 154 -4.66 -23.22 3.19
C GLN A 154 -4.23 -23.25 4.65
N PRO A 155 -3.28 -24.15 5.03
CA PRO A 155 -2.83 -24.24 6.42
C PRO A 155 -2.19 -22.94 6.87
N ASP A 156 -2.43 -22.60 8.11
CA ASP A 156 -1.70 -21.60 8.85
C ASP A 156 -1.19 -22.15 10.17
N PHE A 157 -0.02 -21.67 10.55
CA PHE A 157 0.67 -22.06 11.76
C PHE A 157 1.10 -20.79 12.50
N THR A 158 0.90 -20.74 13.80
CA THR A 158 1.41 -19.68 14.66
C THR A 158 1.93 -20.23 15.96
N TYR A 159 3.14 -19.85 16.33
CA TYR A 159 3.72 -20.09 17.63
C TYR A 159 4.12 -18.77 18.25
N LEU A 160 3.67 -18.52 19.46
CA LEU A 160 3.89 -17.26 20.16
C LEU A 160 4.24 -17.55 21.63
N VAL A 161 5.28 -16.91 22.12
CA VAL A 161 5.69 -16.96 23.50
C VAL A 161 5.89 -15.57 24.03
N TYR A 162 5.33 -15.33 25.21
CA TYR A 162 5.63 -14.17 26.05
C TYR A 162 6.36 -14.62 27.29
N TRP A 163 7.34 -13.87 27.73
CA TRP A 163 8.01 -14.01 29.01
C TRP A 163 7.82 -12.72 29.81
N PHE A 164 7.40 -12.88 31.06
CA PHE A 164 7.10 -11.80 31.99
C PHE A 164 8.11 -11.81 33.12
N GLY A 165 9.05 -10.89 33.16
CA GLY A 165 10.02 -10.74 34.26
C GLY A 165 9.67 -9.57 35.18
N GLY A 166 8.40 -9.25 35.34
CA GLY A 166 7.93 -8.10 36.13
C GLY A 166 8.45 -6.77 35.53
N THR A 167 9.11 -5.98 36.38
CA THR A 167 9.74 -4.72 35.94
C THR A 167 11.05 -4.89 35.19
N ARG A 168 11.68 -6.10 35.30
CA ARG A 168 13.00 -6.37 34.72
C ARG A 168 12.94 -6.50 33.20
N TYR A 169 11.99 -7.30 32.70
CA TYR A 169 11.85 -7.50 31.26
C TYR A 169 10.47 -8.00 30.85
N PHE A 170 10.15 -7.72 29.61
CA PHE A 170 9.12 -8.35 28.82
C PHE A 170 9.74 -8.79 27.49
N ARG A 171 9.49 -10.05 27.09
CA ARG A 171 9.99 -10.61 25.84
C ARG A 171 8.86 -11.27 25.08
N THR A 172 8.93 -11.19 23.75
CA THR A 172 8.06 -11.98 22.89
C THR A 172 8.89 -12.66 21.82
N PHE A 173 8.48 -13.85 21.45
CA PHE A 173 8.96 -14.54 20.27
C PHE A 173 7.75 -15.07 19.51
N MET A 174 7.72 -14.83 18.19
CA MET A 174 6.64 -15.25 17.32
C MET A 174 7.21 -15.89 16.05
N VAL A 175 6.58 -16.98 15.63
CA VAL A 175 6.73 -17.58 14.32
C VAL A 175 5.35 -17.79 13.74
N ASN A 176 5.16 -17.37 12.50
CA ASN A 176 3.94 -17.58 11.75
C ASN A 176 4.30 -18.06 10.34
N ALA A 177 3.59 -19.06 9.86
CA ALA A 177 3.67 -19.51 8.47
C ALA A 177 2.26 -19.72 7.94
N ASP A 178 1.98 -19.19 6.77
CA ASP A 178 0.68 -19.32 6.10
C ASP A 178 0.85 -19.44 4.59
N MET A 179 -0.17 -20.01 3.96
CA MET A 179 -0.26 -20.04 2.50
C MET A 179 -1.63 -19.53 2.05
N ALA A 180 -1.64 -18.80 0.96
CA ALA A 180 -2.83 -18.23 0.36
C ALA A 180 -2.94 -18.61 -1.12
N LEU A 181 -4.16 -18.98 -1.54
CA LEU A 181 -4.49 -19.18 -2.96
C LEU A 181 -5.13 -17.90 -3.50
N GLY A 182 -4.53 -17.34 -4.54
CA GLY A 182 -5.12 -16.29 -5.37
C GLY A 182 -5.84 -16.92 -6.57
N THR A 183 -7.08 -16.52 -6.79
CA THR A 183 -7.84 -16.93 -7.97
C THR A 183 -7.99 -15.74 -8.91
N PRO A 184 -7.57 -15.84 -10.20
CA PRO A 184 -7.78 -14.76 -11.15
C PRO A 184 -9.26 -14.43 -11.29
N ASP A 185 -9.58 -13.15 -11.49
CA ASP A 185 -10.95 -12.76 -11.82
C ASP A 185 -11.42 -13.50 -13.08
N LEU A 186 -12.65 -14.00 -13.06
CA LEU A 186 -13.22 -14.77 -14.17
C LEU A 186 -13.28 -13.96 -15.47
N VAL A 187 -13.48 -12.63 -15.39
CA VAL A 187 -13.49 -11.78 -16.58
C VAL A 187 -12.12 -11.75 -17.29
N ASN A 188 -11.03 -11.89 -16.54
CA ASN A 188 -9.69 -11.95 -17.09
C ASN A 188 -9.42 -13.27 -17.85
N ARG A 189 -10.28 -14.27 -17.68
CA ARG A 189 -10.23 -15.55 -18.40
C ARG A 189 -11.12 -15.57 -19.64
N LEU A 190 -11.89 -14.53 -19.89
CA LEU A 190 -12.63 -14.37 -21.14
C LEU A 190 -11.72 -13.82 -22.22
N SER A 191 -11.86 -14.34 -23.46
CA SER A 191 -11.19 -13.75 -24.63
C SER A 191 -11.91 -12.47 -25.08
N VAL A 192 -12.05 -11.51 -24.17
CA VAL A 192 -12.72 -10.23 -24.44
C VAL A 192 -11.66 -9.16 -24.67
N ARG A 193 -11.86 -8.37 -25.72
CA ARG A 193 -11.06 -7.19 -26.00
C ARG A 193 -11.80 -5.95 -25.46
N ASP A 194 -11.21 -5.25 -24.52
CA ASP A 194 -11.68 -3.96 -24.03
C ASP A 194 -10.88 -2.84 -24.65
N ALA A 195 -11.48 -2.13 -25.58
CA ALA A 195 -10.94 -0.94 -26.26
C ALA A 195 -11.68 0.34 -25.84
N SER A 196 -12.26 0.38 -24.65
CA SER A 196 -12.92 1.58 -24.13
C SER A 196 -11.97 2.76 -23.97
N ASP A 197 -10.70 2.48 -23.72
CA ASP A 197 -9.59 3.40 -23.94
C ASP A 197 -8.82 2.91 -25.16
N PRO A 198 -8.89 3.64 -26.29
CA PRO A 198 -8.28 3.18 -27.55
C PRO A 198 -6.77 3.02 -27.49
N LEU A 199 -6.08 3.77 -26.61
CA LEU A 199 -4.64 3.69 -26.41
C LEU A 199 -4.23 2.61 -25.41
N HIS A 200 -5.16 2.12 -24.58
CA HIS A 200 -4.92 1.12 -23.53
C HIS A 200 -5.90 -0.05 -23.64
N VAL A 201 -5.72 -0.87 -24.65
CA VAL A 201 -6.56 -2.03 -24.92
C VAL A 201 -6.25 -3.16 -23.93
N ARG A 202 -7.28 -3.81 -23.39
CA ARG A 202 -7.13 -4.97 -22.49
C ARG A 202 -7.70 -6.22 -23.16
N VAL A 203 -6.98 -7.34 -23.05
CA VAL A 203 -7.38 -8.65 -23.60
C VAL A 203 -7.29 -9.68 -22.48
N GLY A 204 -8.32 -10.50 -22.33
CA GLY A 204 -8.30 -11.59 -21.35
C GLY A 204 -7.45 -12.78 -21.77
N ASN A 205 -7.18 -13.70 -20.82
CA ASN A 205 -6.42 -14.92 -21.03
C ASN A 205 -7.14 -16.14 -20.43
N PRO A 206 -7.74 -17.02 -21.23
CA PRO A 206 -8.45 -18.21 -20.77
C PRO A 206 -7.57 -19.22 -20.00
N TYR A 207 -6.27 -19.18 -20.22
CA TYR A 207 -5.30 -20.12 -19.64
C TYR A 207 -4.75 -19.71 -18.28
N LEU A 208 -5.26 -18.62 -17.69
CA LEU A 208 -4.83 -18.18 -16.37
C LEU A 208 -5.07 -19.26 -15.32
N GLN A 209 -4.01 -19.57 -14.59
CA GLN A 209 -4.01 -20.50 -13.46
C GLN A 209 -4.14 -19.75 -12.14
N ASN A 210 -4.47 -20.47 -11.09
CA ASN A 210 -4.45 -19.94 -9.73
C ASN A 210 -3.02 -19.69 -9.27
N SER A 211 -2.83 -18.65 -8.48
CA SER A 211 -1.55 -18.31 -7.85
C SER A 211 -1.49 -18.80 -6.41
N TRP A 212 -0.29 -19.08 -5.94
CA TRP A 212 -0.02 -19.44 -4.55
C TRP A 212 0.95 -18.44 -3.93
N ARG A 213 0.68 -18.06 -2.71
CA ARG A 213 1.59 -17.24 -1.92
C ARG A 213 1.88 -17.91 -0.59
N TYR A 214 3.15 -18.15 -0.33
CA TYR A 214 3.67 -18.69 0.91
C TYR A 214 4.28 -17.55 1.70
N ASN A 215 3.88 -17.39 2.95
CA ASN A 215 4.38 -16.35 3.84
C ASN A 215 5.01 -16.99 5.07
N PHE A 216 6.14 -16.46 5.48
CA PHE A 216 6.82 -16.79 6.71
C PHE A 216 7.15 -15.50 7.46
N ARG A 217 6.81 -15.44 8.73
CA ARG A 217 7.07 -14.28 9.59
C ARG A 217 7.64 -14.75 10.90
N THR A 218 8.69 -14.10 11.37
CA THR A 218 9.24 -14.32 12.70
C THR A 218 9.60 -13.00 13.33
N GLY A 219 9.47 -12.93 14.65
CA GLY A 219 9.78 -11.71 15.39
C GLY A 219 10.23 -12.01 16.80
N PHE A 220 11.16 -11.20 17.25
CA PHE A 220 11.61 -11.19 18.65
C PHE A 220 11.56 -9.75 19.15
N LEU A 221 11.00 -9.58 20.34
CA LEU A 221 10.99 -8.32 21.05
C LEU A 221 11.53 -8.52 22.46
N HIS A 222 12.41 -7.64 22.87
CA HIS A 222 12.85 -7.51 24.24
C HIS A 222 12.65 -6.08 24.71
N ARG A 223 11.98 -5.90 25.83
CA ARG A 223 11.82 -4.63 26.53
C ARG A 223 12.21 -4.79 27.99
N SER A 224 13.06 -3.92 28.48
CA SER A 224 13.42 -3.83 29.89
C SER A 224 13.01 -2.46 30.45
N PRO A 225 11.88 -2.35 31.18
CA PRO A 225 11.48 -1.10 31.82
C PRO A 225 12.52 -0.58 32.82
N GLU A 226 13.09 -1.46 33.62
CA GLU A 226 14.12 -1.11 34.61
C GLU A 226 15.37 -0.52 33.95
N LYS A 227 15.88 -1.16 32.90
CA LYS A 227 17.05 -0.71 32.17
C LYS A 227 16.72 0.30 31.08
N LYS A 228 15.43 0.61 30.87
CA LYS A 228 14.93 1.54 29.85
C LYS A 228 15.47 1.26 28.47
N TRP A 229 15.46 0.01 28.04
CA TRP A 229 15.88 -0.37 26.71
C TRP A 229 14.84 -1.25 26.04
N PHE A 230 14.84 -1.17 24.71
CA PHE A 230 13.96 -1.89 23.82
C PHE A 230 14.75 -2.39 22.62
N THR A 231 14.52 -3.62 22.23
CA THR A 231 15.05 -4.21 21.00
C THR A 231 13.97 -5.04 20.34
N GLN A 232 13.80 -4.88 19.05
CA GLN A 232 12.87 -5.67 18.24
C GLN A 232 13.55 -6.07 16.93
N VAL A 233 13.41 -7.34 16.58
CA VAL A 233 13.84 -7.91 15.31
C VAL A 233 12.63 -8.57 14.67
N ASN A 234 12.35 -8.28 13.39
CA ASN A 234 11.34 -8.97 12.60
C ASN A 234 11.95 -9.39 11.27
N VAL A 235 11.54 -10.56 10.80
CA VAL A 235 11.86 -11.06 9.47
C VAL A 235 10.58 -11.58 8.85
N ASN A 236 10.27 -11.10 7.64
CA ASN A 236 9.16 -11.59 6.84
C ASN A 236 9.72 -12.05 5.50
N ALA A 237 9.31 -13.23 5.06
CA ALA A 237 9.67 -13.76 3.76
C ALA A 237 8.42 -14.25 3.04
N TRP A 238 8.40 -14.14 1.73
CA TRP A 238 7.32 -14.64 0.92
C TRP A 238 7.81 -15.17 -0.42
N LEU A 239 7.04 -16.12 -0.97
CA LEU A 239 7.27 -16.72 -2.28
C LEU A 239 5.94 -16.77 -3.02
N GLY A 240 5.91 -16.24 -4.25
CA GLY A 240 4.80 -16.36 -5.19
C GLY A 240 5.07 -17.46 -6.22
N VAL A 241 4.04 -18.24 -6.50
CA VAL A 241 4.04 -19.28 -7.55
C VAL A 241 2.83 -19.05 -8.43
N ASN A 242 3.02 -19.06 -9.74
CA ASN A 242 2.00 -18.75 -10.73
C ASN A 242 1.33 -17.37 -10.50
N ASP A 243 2.08 -16.35 -10.04
CA ASP A 243 1.53 -15.01 -9.89
C ASP A 243 0.99 -14.48 -11.21
N VAL A 244 -0.05 -13.64 -11.14
CA VAL A 244 -0.60 -13.02 -12.34
C VAL A 244 0.08 -11.69 -12.58
N ALA A 245 0.84 -11.61 -13.65
CA ALA A 245 1.46 -10.39 -14.15
C ALA A 245 0.68 -9.82 -15.33
N GLN A 246 0.74 -8.51 -15.48
CA GLN A 246 0.13 -7.80 -16.59
C GLN A 246 1.18 -7.59 -17.68
N GLY A 247 1.19 -8.46 -18.67
CA GLY A 247 1.97 -8.25 -19.87
C GLY A 247 1.39 -7.11 -20.72
N PHE A 248 2.23 -6.40 -21.42
CA PHE A 248 1.80 -5.42 -22.43
C PHE A 248 2.68 -5.49 -23.68
N SER A 249 2.08 -5.13 -24.80
CA SER A 249 2.77 -4.85 -26.06
C SER A 249 2.46 -3.41 -26.47
N TYR A 250 3.45 -2.71 -26.99
CA TYR A 250 3.31 -1.36 -27.50
C TYR A 250 3.48 -1.35 -29.02
N ASN A 251 2.53 -0.75 -29.71
CA ASN A 251 2.62 -0.52 -31.15
C ASN A 251 3.01 0.94 -31.38
N SER A 252 4.24 1.17 -31.85
CA SER A 252 4.79 2.52 -32.08
C SER A 252 4.08 3.28 -33.22
N GLU A 253 3.49 2.54 -34.17
CA GLU A 253 2.77 3.17 -35.28
C GLU A 253 1.42 3.76 -34.86
N THR A 254 0.72 3.07 -33.96
CA THR A 254 -0.62 3.48 -33.50
C THR A 254 -0.62 4.11 -32.12
N GLY A 255 0.49 4.02 -31.36
CA GLY A 255 0.58 4.46 -29.98
C GLY A 255 -0.22 3.61 -29.00
N VAL A 256 -0.68 2.42 -29.42
CA VAL A 256 -1.59 1.56 -28.64
C VAL A 256 -0.82 0.59 -27.76
N TYR A 257 -1.14 0.60 -26.46
CA TYR A 257 -0.75 -0.43 -25.52
C TYR A 257 -1.80 -1.53 -25.45
N THR A 258 -1.41 -2.78 -25.64
CA THR A 258 -2.28 -3.94 -25.44
C THR A 258 -1.86 -4.73 -24.22
N TYR A 259 -2.72 -4.80 -23.22
CA TYR A 259 -2.47 -5.49 -21.95
C TYR A 259 -3.10 -6.87 -21.93
N ARG A 260 -2.35 -7.88 -21.49
CA ARG A 260 -2.82 -9.26 -21.33
C ARG A 260 -2.27 -9.88 -20.06
N PRO A 261 -3.12 -10.37 -19.14
CA PRO A 261 -2.66 -11.05 -17.94
C PRO A 261 -2.09 -12.45 -18.27
N GLN A 262 -0.97 -12.78 -17.64
CA GLN A 262 -0.30 -14.10 -17.77
C GLN A 262 0.23 -14.55 -16.42
N ASN A 263 0.41 -15.87 -16.24
CA ASN A 263 1.06 -16.38 -15.04
C ASN A 263 2.58 -16.29 -15.20
N VAL A 264 3.24 -15.89 -14.12
CA VAL A 264 4.70 -15.79 -14.02
C VAL A 264 5.17 -16.40 -12.70
N ASP A 265 6.39 -16.93 -12.73
CA ASP A 265 7.04 -17.51 -11.56
C ASP A 265 8.29 -16.73 -11.16
N GLY A 266 8.58 -16.78 -9.86
CA GLY A 266 9.81 -16.26 -9.32
C GLY A 266 9.69 -14.98 -8.55
N ASN A 267 8.48 -14.46 -8.35
CA ASN A 267 8.21 -13.39 -7.39
C ASN A 267 8.53 -13.86 -5.98
N ARG A 268 9.35 -13.12 -5.26
CA ARG A 268 9.73 -13.43 -3.88
C ARG A 268 10.25 -12.20 -3.19
N GLY A 269 10.18 -12.19 -1.89
CA GLY A 269 10.73 -11.08 -1.11
C GLY A 269 11.09 -11.49 0.30
N VAL A 270 11.99 -10.71 0.87
CA VAL A 270 12.41 -10.78 2.28
C VAL A 270 12.48 -9.37 2.82
N ASN A 271 11.80 -9.14 3.93
CA ASN A 271 11.89 -7.89 4.67
C ASN A 271 12.44 -8.19 6.08
N GLY A 272 13.51 -7.51 6.46
CA GLY A 272 14.12 -7.56 7.79
C GLY A 272 14.04 -6.21 8.47
N SER A 273 13.73 -6.18 9.77
CA SER A 273 13.77 -4.96 10.57
C SER A 273 14.43 -5.18 11.91
N LEU A 274 15.28 -4.25 12.31
CA LEU A 274 15.89 -4.17 13.62
C LEU A 274 15.60 -2.79 14.20
N ALA A 275 15.00 -2.74 15.38
CA ALA A 275 14.81 -1.53 16.14
C ALA A 275 15.49 -1.64 17.49
N PHE A 276 16.20 -0.60 17.88
CA PHE A 276 16.85 -0.48 19.18
C PHE A 276 16.57 0.90 19.76
N GLN A 277 16.25 0.95 21.04
CA GLN A 277 16.10 2.20 21.80
C GLN A 277 16.66 2.03 23.20
N LYS A 278 17.36 3.05 23.67
CA LYS A 278 17.91 3.11 25.03
C LYS A 278 17.72 4.52 25.56
N GLU A 279 16.94 4.65 26.61
CA GLU A 279 16.79 5.89 27.37
C GLU A 279 17.78 5.93 28.54
N GLY A 280 18.27 7.11 28.86
CA GLY A 280 19.20 7.30 29.97
C GLY A 280 20.51 6.55 29.76
N MET A 281 21.04 6.55 28.53
CA MET A 281 22.37 5.98 28.24
C MET A 281 23.46 6.71 29.00
N ALA A 282 23.34 8.04 29.12
CA ALA A 282 23.88 8.87 30.18
C ALA A 282 22.69 9.66 30.76
N GLU A 283 22.84 10.34 31.89
CA GLU A 283 21.73 10.90 32.71
C GLU A 283 20.60 11.60 31.90
N TYR A 284 20.96 12.26 30.78
CA TYR A 284 20.03 13.06 29.97
C TYR A 284 19.93 12.63 28.51
N TRP A 285 20.56 11.50 28.13
CA TRP A 285 20.68 11.08 26.74
C TRP A 285 19.83 9.86 26.41
N ASN A 286 19.17 9.92 25.26
CA ASN A 286 18.43 8.82 24.66
C ASN A 286 19.05 8.51 23.30
N VAL A 287 19.09 7.23 22.95
CA VAL A 287 19.61 6.77 21.65
C VAL A 287 18.60 5.81 21.02
N GLY A 288 18.38 5.98 19.73
CA GLY A 288 17.56 5.10 18.91
C GLY A 288 18.28 4.72 17.63
N ALA A 289 18.12 3.48 17.20
CA ALA A 289 18.60 2.98 15.93
C ALA A 289 17.53 2.09 15.30
N ASN A 290 17.26 2.28 14.00
CA ASN A 290 16.41 1.41 13.22
C ASN A 290 17.15 1.04 11.93
N LEU A 291 17.10 -0.23 11.57
CA LEU A 291 17.60 -0.75 10.31
C LEU A 291 16.48 -1.56 9.66
N ASN A 292 16.15 -1.23 8.43
CA ASN A 292 15.22 -2.00 7.62
C ASN A 292 15.92 -2.39 6.33
N TYR A 293 15.76 -3.64 5.96
CA TYR A 293 16.21 -4.16 4.69
C TYR A 293 15.04 -4.79 3.98
N ASP A 294 14.80 -4.40 2.75
CA ASP A 294 13.79 -4.96 1.87
C ASP A 294 14.46 -5.48 0.59
N PHE A 295 14.23 -6.74 0.33
CA PHE A 295 14.56 -7.37 -0.94
C PHE A 295 13.29 -7.89 -1.58
N HIS A 296 13.04 -7.51 -2.82
CA HIS A 296 12.05 -8.21 -3.61
C HIS A 296 12.51 -8.40 -5.05
N ARG A 297 12.30 -9.59 -5.54
CA ARG A 297 12.40 -9.91 -6.94
C ARG A 297 11.00 -9.88 -7.53
N SER A 298 10.77 -8.98 -8.46
CA SER A 298 9.57 -8.95 -9.28
C SER A 298 9.84 -9.57 -10.64
N VAL A 299 8.88 -10.33 -11.09
CA VAL A 299 8.88 -10.93 -12.43
C VAL A 299 7.63 -10.43 -13.12
N ASP A 300 7.80 -9.82 -14.27
CA ASP A 300 6.72 -9.26 -15.05
C ASP A 300 6.98 -9.50 -16.55
N LEU A 301 6.02 -9.12 -17.35
CA LEU A 301 6.07 -9.24 -18.79
C LEU A 301 6.14 -7.84 -19.40
N SER A 302 7.21 -7.56 -20.09
CA SER A 302 7.39 -6.27 -20.77
C SER A 302 7.70 -6.45 -22.24
N SER A 303 7.33 -5.51 -23.07
CA SER A 303 7.81 -5.41 -24.45
C SER A 303 8.62 -4.14 -24.61
N VAL A 304 9.72 -4.25 -25.34
CA VAL A 304 10.51 -3.11 -25.81
C VAL A 304 9.97 -2.68 -27.17
N GLU A 305 10.17 -1.42 -27.55
CA GLU A 305 9.77 -0.90 -28.84
C GLU A 305 10.28 -1.79 -29.99
N GLY A 306 9.37 -2.14 -30.90
CA GLY A 306 9.65 -3.06 -32.00
C GLY A 306 9.44 -4.55 -31.73
N MET A 307 9.13 -4.96 -30.48
CA MET A 307 8.76 -6.33 -30.16
C MET A 307 7.26 -6.58 -30.33
N THR A 308 6.89 -7.66 -30.98
CA THR A 308 5.49 -8.07 -31.17
C THR A 308 4.93 -8.85 -29.97
N GLU A 309 5.79 -9.37 -29.10
CA GLU A 309 5.41 -10.16 -27.92
C GLU A 309 6.12 -9.66 -26.66
N SER A 310 5.44 -9.85 -25.52
CA SER A 310 6.02 -9.53 -24.21
C SER A 310 7.11 -10.52 -23.82
N VAL A 311 8.22 -10.03 -23.33
CA VAL A 311 9.34 -10.81 -22.80
C VAL A 311 9.32 -10.82 -21.28
N LEU A 312 9.67 -11.95 -20.70
CA LEU A 312 9.81 -12.08 -19.25
C LEU A 312 10.94 -11.16 -18.75
N SER A 313 10.60 -10.19 -17.91
CA SER A 313 11.53 -9.31 -17.26
C SER A 313 11.62 -9.63 -15.77
N LYS A 314 12.83 -9.61 -15.24
CA LYS A 314 13.11 -9.85 -13.82
C LYS A 314 13.82 -8.62 -13.30
N VAL A 315 13.33 -8.07 -12.20
CA VAL A 315 13.95 -6.97 -11.49
C VAL A 315 14.22 -7.37 -10.06
N HIS A 316 15.43 -7.15 -9.60
CA HIS A 316 15.84 -7.28 -8.23
C HIS A 316 15.89 -5.89 -7.62
N ASN A 317 15.17 -5.71 -6.53
CA ASN A 317 15.18 -4.46 -5.79
C ASN A 317 15.71 -4.74 -4.38
N HIS A 318 16.68 -3.95 -3.98
CA HIS A 318 17.24 -3.93 -2.64
C HIS A 318 17.06 -2.52 -2.07
N GLU A 319 16.41 -2.41 -0.95
CA GLU A 319 16.31 -1.14 -0.23
C GLU A 319 16.79 -1.34 1.20
N THR A 320 17.77 -0.55 1.60
CA THR A 320 18.27 -0.51 2.97
C THR A 320 18.01 0.86 3.57
N LYS A 321 17.26 0.90 4.65
CA LYS A 321 17.00 2.13 5.42
C LYS A 321 17.63 2.03 6.78
N ALA A 322 18.53 2.95 7.11
CA ALA A 322 19.12 3.10 8.43
C ALA A 322 18.69 4.44 9.02
N CYS A 323 18.24 4.43 10.27
CA CYS A 323 17.91 5.63 11.01
C CYS A 323 18.64 5.58 12.36
N LEU A 324 19.39 6.63 12.66
CA LEU A 324 20.06 6.83 13.94
C LEU A 324 19.54 8.12 14.56
N SER A 325 19.23 8.09 15.84
CA SER A 325 18.78 9.28 16.56
C SER A 325 19.36 9.33 17.95
N THR A 326 19.68 10.54 18.40
CA THR A 326 20.06 10.79 19.78
C THR A 326 19.30 12.02 20.28
N GLY A 327 18.80 11.92 21.50
CA GLY A 327 18.09 13.00 22.17
C GLY A 327 18.78 13.37 23.48
N TYR A 328 18.89 14.67 23.74
CA TYR A 328 19.33 15.22 25.00
C TYR A 328 18.23 16.07 25.61
N GLN A 329 17.88 15.82 26.87
CA GLN A 329 16.86 16.59 27.58
C GLN A 329 17.31 16.92 28.98
N ARG A 330 17.47 18.23 29.25
CA ARG A 330 17.80 18.74 30.59
C ARG A 330 17.05 20.05 30.87
N GLY A 331 16.20 20.01 31.90
CA GLY A 331 15.39 21.17 32.28
C GLY A 331 14.51 21.65 31.13
N SER A 332 14.71 22.89 30.70
CA SER A 332 13.93 23.51 29.61
C SER A 332 14.51 23.31 28.22
N LEU A 333 15.63 22.59 28.08
CA LEU A 333 16.31 22.35 26.81
C LEU A 333 16.07 20.91 26.36
N THR A 334 15.59 20.76 25.13
CA THR A 334 15.51 19.49 24.41
C THR A 334 16.23 19.64 23.07
N LEU A 335 17.17 18.73 22.79
CA LEU A 335 17.86 18.63 21.52
C LEU A 335 17.71 17.23 20.98
N ASN A 336 17.36 17.09 19.71
CA ASN A 336 17.33 15.82 19.03
C ASN A 336 18.14 15.93 17.73
N VAL A 337 19.07 15.02 17.54
CA VAL A 337 19.84 14.87 16.30
C VAL A 337 19.46 13.56 15.67
N GLY A 338 19.17 13.56 14.38
CA GLY A 338 18.81 12.36 13.62
C GLY A 338 19.54 12.30 12.29
N CYS A 339 19.80 11.09 11.86
CA CYS A 339 20.32 10.77 10.55
C CYS A 339 19.52 9.60 9.98
N ASP A 340 18.95 9.79 8.79
CA ASP A 340 18.29 8.75 8.02
C ASP A 340 19.05 8.56 6.71
N ALA A 341 19.33 7.32 6.36
CA ALA A 341 19.97 6.95 5.11
C ALA A 341 19.12 5.88 4.42
N THR A 342 18.89 6.03 3.13
CA THR A 342 18.22 5.04 2.30
C THR A 342 19.10 4.76 1.10
N TYR A 343 19.56 3.54 0.99
CA TYR A 343 20.26 3.01 -0.19
C TYR A 343 19.29 2.16 -0.99
N ARG A 344 19.25 2.39 -2.30
CA ARG A 344 18.45 1.62 -3.25
C ARG A 344 19.35 1.10 -4.35
N HIS A 345 19.29 -0.20 -4.54
CA HIS A 345 19.89 -0.87 -5.69
C HIS A 345 18.78 -1.61 -6.44
N ALA A 346 18.68 -1.37 -7.73
CA ALA A 346 17.77 -2.10 -8.61
C ALA A 346 18.50 -2.50 -9.88
N ASP A 347 18.46 -3.79 -10.20
CA ASP A 347 18.95 -4.34 -11.46
C ASP A 347 17.83 -5.09 -12.19
N GLY A 348 17.89 -5.15 -13.49
CA GLY A 348 16.87 -5.80 -14.31
C GLY A 348 17.45 -6.57 -15.49
N SER A 349 16.76 -7.65 -15.88
CA SER A 349 17.15 -8.48 -17.02
C SER A 349 16.80 -7.88 -18.39
N ARG A 350 16.03 -6.79 -18.43
CA ARG A 350 15.65 -6.10 -19.65
C ARG A 350 16.82 -5.25 -20.15
N ALA A 351 17.11 -5.30 -21.46
CA ALA A 351 18.28 -4.64 -22.03
C ALA A 351 18.25 -3.11 -21.91
N ASP A 352 17.08 -2.51 -21.80
CA ASP A 352 16.85 -1.07 -21.62
C ASP A 352 16.62 -0.66 -20.17
N PHE A 353 16.81 -1.59 -19.21
CA PHE A 353 16.70 -1.29 -17.79
C PHE A 353 18.05 -0.76 -17.28
N ASN A 354 18.07 0.50 -16.90
CA ASN A 354 19.24 1.10 -16.26
C ASN A 354 19.31 0.64 -14.79
N THR A 355 20.45 0.11 -14.40
CA THR A 355 20.73 -0.21 -12.99
C THR A 355 20.64 1.07 -12.17
N VAL A 356 19.92 1.01 -11.08
CA VAL A 356 19.79 2.13 -10.15
C VAL A 356 20.64 1.87 -8.92
N ASP A 357 21.56 2.79 -8.63
CA ASP A 357 22.36 2.82 -7.42
C ASP A 357 22.20 4.18 -6.74
N ALA A 358 21.12 4.33 -5.99
CA ALA A 358 20.74 5.62 -5.42
C ALA A 358 20.89 5.65 -3.90
N PHE A 359 21.37 6.75 -3.40
CA PHE A 359 21.58 7.00 -1.99
C PHE A 359 20.91 8.32 -1.59
N ASP A 360 19.87 8.22 -0.76
CA ASP A 360 19.19 9.37 -0.15
C ASP A 360 19.58 9.43 1.32
N PHE A 361 20.03 10.57 1.81
CA PHE A 361 20.29 10.74 3.22
C PHE A 361 19.79 12.09 3.73
N ARG A 362 19.31 12.05 4.95
CA ARG A 362 18.87 13.22 5.69
C ARG A 362 19.53 13.24 7.04
N TYR A 363 20.05 14.37 7.43
CA TYR A 363 20.48 14.60 8.81
C TYR A 363 19.92 15.92 9.31
N GLY A 364 19.55 15.94 10.58
CA GLY A 364 18.85 17.08 11.10
C GLY A 364 18.98 17.27 12.60
N LEU A 365 18.65 18.47 13.00
CA LEU A 365 18.60 18.93 14.38
C LEU A 365 17.21 19.48 14.68
N LEU A 366 16.60 19.00 15.75
CA LEU A 366 15.44 19.62 16.39
C LEU A 366 15.87 20.15 17.75
N GLY A 367 15.72 21.44 17.95
CA GLY A 367 15.97 22.11 19.21
C GLY A 367 14.71 22.74 19.76
N GLU A 368 14.42 22.50 21.03
CA GLU A 368 13.37 23.20 21.76
C GLU A 368 13.95 23.78 23.04
N TYR A 369 13.66 25.06 23.30
CA TYR A 369 14.09 25.72 24.49
C TYR A 369 12.96 26.61 25.04
N THR A 370 12.61 26.40 26.32
CA THR A 370 11.69 27.26 27.01
C THR A 370 12.51 28.35 27.72
N MET A 371 12.49 29.53 27.13
CA MET A 371 13.17 30.72 27.65
C MET A 371 12.51 31.24 28.93
N PRO A 372 13.18 32.15 29.68
CA PRO A 372 12.51 33.01 30.66
C PRO A 372 11.24 33.64 30.05
N TRP A 373 10.28 34.01 30.86
CA TRP A 373 8.95 34.54 30.46
C TRP A 373 8.05 33.53 29.72
N LYS A 374 8.36 32.21 29.80
CA LYS A 374 7.58 31.12 29.19
C LYS A 374 7.45 31.24 27.67
N ILE A 375 8.43 31.81 27.01
CA ILE A 375 8.53 31.80 25.55
C ILE A 375 9.17 30.47 25.13
N ARG A 376 8.50 29.69 24.29
CA ARG A 376 9.05 28.46 23.71
C ARG A 376 9.59 28.76 22.32
N LEU A 377 10.87 28.57 22.16
CA LEU A 377 11.55 28.52 20.86
C LEU A 377 11.57 27.06 20.40
N SER A 378 11.15 26.78 19.18
CA SER A 378 11.39 25.50 18.50
C SER A 378 12.04 25.77 17.16
N THR A 379 13.10 25.04 16.86
CA THR A 379 13.82 25.11 15.58
C THR A 379 14.08 23.74 15.04
N ARG A 380 13.86 23.56 13.73
CA ARG A 380 14.13 22.30 13.02
C ARG A 380 14.93 22.59 11.77
N LEU A 381 16.10 21.99 11.70
CA LEU A 381 17.02 22.07 10.59
C LEU A 381 17.19 20.68 9.99
N ASN A 382 16.93 20.50 8.70
CA ASN A 382 17.13 19.24 8.01
C ASN A 382 17.88 19.48 6.71
N MET A 383 18.98 18.79 6.54
CA MET A 383 19.70 18.68 5.28
C MET A 383 19.27 17.41 4.57
N TYR A 384 18.91 17.53 3.30
CA TYR A 384 18.53 16.44 2.43
C TYR A 384 19.56 16.37 1.30
N SER A 385 20.07 15.18 1.07
CA SER A 385 21.03 14.92 0.01
C SER A 385 20.65 13.68 -0.78
N ARG A 386 20.79 13.75 -2.08
CA ARG A 386 20.47 12.68 -3.01
C ARG A 386 21.65 12.46 -3.96
N ARG A 387 22.01 11.20 -4.18
CA ARG A 387 23.16 10.81 -5.02
C ARG A 387 22.84 9.54 -5.80
N GLY A 388 23.55 9.34 -6.91
CA GLY A 388 23.49 8.11 -7.70
C GLY A 388 22.32 8.02 -8.65
N TYR A 389 21.61 9.12 -8.89
CA TYR A 389 20.55 9.15 -9.89
C TYR A 389 21.11 9.52 -11.24
N ASP A 390 20.67 8.84 -12.31
CA ASP A 390 21.08 9.10 -13.70
C ASP A 390 20.75 10.52 -14.14
N GLU A 391 19.59 11.02 -13.72
CA GLU A 391 19.17 12.39 -13.96
C GLU A 391 19.93 13.34 -13.04
N ALA A 392 20.81 14.18 -13.60
CA ALA A 392 21.64 15.10 -12.81
C ALA A 392 20.82 16.05 -11.93
N ALA A 393 19.62 16.44 -12.36
CA ALA A 393 18.70 17.29 -11.61
C ALA A 393 18.16 16.61 -10.33
N MET A 394 18.24 15.30 -10.24
CA MET A 394 17.83 14.52 -9.07
C MET A 394 18.91 14.46 -7.99
N ASN A 395 20.18 14.61 -8.36
CA ASN A 395 21.33 14.65 -7.44
C ASN A 395 21.39 16.02 -6.77
N THR A 396 20.71 16.19 -5.67
CA THR A 396 20.45 17.51 -5.06
C THR A 396 20.81 17.56 -3.59
N ASP A 397 21.18 18.76 -3.17
CA ASP A 397 21.33 19.13 -1.76
C ASP A 397 20.40 20.29 -1.45
N TYR A 398 19.67 20.20 -0.35
CA TYR A 398 18.85 21.32 0.11
C TYR A 398 18.64 21.27 1.61
N LEU A 399 18.71 22.47 2.21
CA LEU A 399 18.57 22.68 3.64
C LEU A 399 17.21 23.31 3.93
N ILE A 400 16.37 22.60 4.70
CA ILE A 400 15.09 23.14 5.16
C ILE A 400 15.23 23.59 6.60
N TRP A 401 14.96 24.86 6.84
CA TRP A 401 14.94 25.45 8.16
C TRP A 401 13.56 25.97 8.52
N ASN A 402 12.99 25.40 9.60
CA ASN A 402 11.74 25.85 10.19
C ASN A 402 12.03 26.34 11.61
N ALA A 403 11.43 27.44 12.01
CA ALA A 403 11.54 27.94 13.37
C ALA A 403 10.20 28.49 13.84
N SER A 404 9.93 28.39 15.13
CA SER A 404 8.74 28.98 15.72
C SER A 404 8.99 29.52 17.12
N LEU A 405 8.28 30.59 17.44
CA LEU A 405 8.20 31.17 18.78
C LEU A 405 6.74 31.07 19.23
N SER A 406 6.52 30.56 20.42
CA SER A 406 5.18 30.50 21.00
C SER A 406 5.17 30.90 22.45
N ARG A 407 4.06 31.52 22.88
CA ARG A 407 3.81 31.88 24.27
C ARG A 407 2.34 31.75 24.60
N SER A 408 2.05 31.21 25.78
CA SER A 408 0.71 31.18 26.34
C SER A 408 0.49 32.38 27.29
N PHE A 409 -0.71 32.94 27.21
CA PHE A 409 -1.19 34.05 28.01
C PHE A 409 -2.48 33.69 28.73
N LEU A 410 -2.95 34.52 29.64
CA LEU A 410 -4.25 34.40 30.34
C LEU A 410 -4.42 33.01 31.03
N LYS A 411 -3.41 32.58 31.78
CA LYS A 411 -3.38 31.27 32.44
C LYS A 411 -3.57 30.12 31.44
N ASP A 412 -2.80 30.15 30.35
CA ASP A 412 -2.78 29.18 29.25
C ASP A 412 -4.08 29.06 28.43
N ARG A 413 -4.92 30.09 28.47
CA ARG A 413 -6.14 30.15 27.64
C ARG A 413 -5.89 30.72 26.25
N LEU A 414 -4.94 31.62 26.07
CA LEU A 414 -4.56 32.16 24.77
C LEU A 414 -3.15 31.75 24.43
N MET A 415 -2.97 31.03 23.33
CA MET A 415 -1.67 30.73 22.77
C MET A 415 -1.44 31.59 21.52
N VAL A 416 -0.29 32.22 21.47
CA VAL A 416 0.19 32.94 20.28
C VAL A 416 1.44 32.20 19.78
N LYS A 417 1.45 31.80 18.51
CA LYS A 417 2.60 31.18 17.86
C LYS A 417 2.90 31.88 16.55
N VAL A 418 4.15 32.26 16.36
CA VAL A 418 4.69 32.74 15.08
C VAL A 418 5.60 31.65 14.56
N GLU A 419 5.41 31.25 13.33
CA GLU A 419 6.15 30.17 12.69
C GLU A 419 6.64 30.58 11.30
N GLY A 420 7.90 30.31 11.02
CA GLY A 420 8.50 30.41 9.71
C GLY A 420 8.78 29.02 9.19
N VAL A 421 8.26 28.70 8.03
CA VAL A 421 8.42 27.41 7.35
C VAL A 421 9.30 27.62 6.13
N ASP A 422 10.29 26.74 5.94
CA ASP A 422 11.26 26.82 4.84
C ASP A 422 11.86 28.22 4.70
N LEU A 423 12.46 28.72 5.79
CA LEU A 423 13.03 30.08 5.88
C LEU A 423 14.10 30.34 4.81
N LEU A 424 14.74 29.31 4.30
CA LEU A 424 15.76 29.38 3.24
C LEU A 424 15.17 29.23 1.83
N ARG A 425 13.87 28.94 1.72
CA ARG A 425 13.14 28.74 0.42
C ARG A 425 13.75 27.67 -0.48
N GLN A 426 14.31 26.61 0.14
CA GLN A 426 14.99 25.53 -0.60
C GLN A 426 14.14 24.27 -0.76
N MET A 427 12.92 24.23 -0.22
CA MET A 427 12.05 23.06 -0.32
C MET A 427 11.81 22.67 -1.78
N ARG A 428 11.99 21.38 -2.05
CA ARG A 428 11.69 20.77 -3.35
C ARG A 428 10.84 19.53 -3.10
N SER A 429 9.93 19.23 -3.99
CA SER A 429 9.16 18.00 -3.92
C SER A 429 9.22 17.28 -5.25
N VAL A 430 10.05 16.26 -5.30
CA VAL A 430 10.17 15.34 -6.42
C VAL A 430 10.06 13.93 -5.84
N TYR A 431 9.08 13.17 -6.30
CA TYR A 431 8.93 11.76 -5.99
C TYR A 431 9.37 10.95 -7.19
N MET A 432 10.16 9.92 -6.95
CA MET A 432 10.62 9.00 -7.97
C MET A 432 10.25 7.57 -7.59
N ASP A 433 9.66 6.87 -8.53
CA ASP A 433 9.38 5.43 -8.45
C ASP A 433 10.09 4.70 -9.58
N VAL A 434 10.66 3.54 -9.27
CA VAL A 434 11.36 2.67 -10.22
C VAL A 434 10.79 1.27 -10.13
N ASN A 435 10.30 0.77 -11.24
CA ASN A 435 9.76 -0.58 -11.36
C ASN A 435 10.18 -1.21 -12.70
N VAL A 436 9.72 -2.44 -12.97
CA VAL A 436 10.01 -3.15 -14.24
C VAL A 436 9.55 -2.42 -15.50
N GLN A 437 8.54 -1.52 -15.36
CA GLN A 437 7.96 -0.79 -16.50
C GLN A 437 8.73 0.49 -16.80
N GLY A 438 9.55 0.96 -15.87
CA GLY A 438 10.35 2.14 -16.04
C GLY A 438 10.48 3.00 -14.79
N LYS A 439 10.82 4.25 -15.00
CA LYS A 439 11.07 5.27 -14.01
C LYS A 439 10.01 6.36 -14.12
N THR A 440 9.38 6.71 -13.03
CA THR A 440 8.37 7.77 -12.95
C THR A 440 8.83 8.87 -12.00
N GLU A 441 8.83 10.10 -12.47
CA GLU A 441 9.11 11.29 -11.68
C GLU A 441 7.85 12.13 -11.53
N THR A 442 7.52 12.47 -10.31
CA THR A 442 6.37 13.32 -10.02
C THR A 442 6.82 14.60 -9.35
N TYR A 443 6.47 15.73 -9.94
CA TYR A 443 6.77 17.06 -9.44
C TYR A 443 5.53 17.66 -8.78
N TYR A 444 5.67 18.08 -7.52
CA TYR A 444 4.60 18.75 -6.80
C TYR A 444 4.87 20.24 -6.72
N ASN A 445 3.86 21.07 -6.98
CA ASN A 445 3.92 22.49 -6.67
C ASN A 445 3.81 22.68 -5.17
N ILE A 446 4.85 23.27 -4.57
CA ILE A 446 4.90 23.53 -3.14
C ILE A 446 5.04 25.04 -2.88
N VAL A 447 4.49 25.50 -1.78
CA VAL A 447 4.69 26.86 -1.29
C VAL A 447 6.03 26.94 -0.56
N LYS A 448 7.00 27.60 -1.17
CA LYS A 448 8.33 27.80 -0.59
C LYS A 448 8.33 29.04 0.32
N GLY A 449 8.81 28.87 1.52
CA GLY A 449 9.08 29.96 2.46
C GLY A 449 7.87 30.80 2.81
N TYR A 450 7.17 30.48 3.88
CA TYR A 450 6.06 31.28 4.37
C TYR A 450 6.11 31.45 5.89
N TYR A 451 5.41 32.48 6.35
CA TYR A 451 5.24 32.78 7.77
C TYR A 451 3.77 32.55 8.14
N MET A 452 3.54 32.05 9.33
CA MET A 452 2.21 31.79 9.85
C MET A 452 2.08 32.33 11.28
N LEU A 453 1.00 33.08 11.55
CA LEU A 453 0.57 33.44 12.86
C LEU A 453 -0.60 32.55 13.29
N THR A 454 -0.43 31.84 14.39
CA THR A 454 -1.48 31.03 14.98
C THR A 454 -1.94 31.62 16.29
N LEU A 455 -3.24 31.83 16.40
CA LEU A 455 -3.90 32.26 17.66
C LEU A 455 -4.78 31.08 18.11
N GLY A 456 -4.45 30.48 19.24
CA GLY A 456 -5.21 29.41 19.85
C GLY A 456 -5.93 29.88 21.11
N TRP A 457 -7.25 29.67 21.16
CA TRP A 457 -8.03 29.99 22.36
C TRP A 457 -8.62 28.73 22.97
N LYS A 458 -8.30 28.45 24.23
CA LYS A 458 -8.82 27.30 24.96
C LYS A 458 -10.07 27.67 25.75
N LEU A 459 -11.22 27.19 25.33
CA LEU A 459 -12.47 27.32 26.07
C LEU A 459 -12.62 26.07 26.96
N THR A 460 -12.53 26.31 28.30
CA THR A 460 -12.75 25.24 29.28
C THR A 460 -14.02 25.56 30.05
N ARG A 461 -15.04 24.71 29.91
CA ARG A 461 -16.27 24.77 30.70
C ARG A 461 -16.24 23.60 31.69
N ASN A 462 -15.97 23.86 32.95
CA ASN A 462 -16.15 22.86 33.99
C ASN A 462 -17.64 22.56 34.15
N PRO A 463 -18.12 21.34 34.09
CA PRO A 463 -19.48 21.02 34.47
C PRO A 463 -19.68 21.39 35.94
N LYS A 464 -20.76 22.16 36.24
CA LYS A 464 -21.15 22.42 37.63
C LYS A 464 -21.36 21.05 38.30
N LYS A 465 -20.73 20.80 39.45
CA LYS A 465 -21.12 19.72 40.35
C LYS A 465 -22.63 19.88 40.59
N ARG A 466 -23.43 18.87 40.25
CA ARG A 466 -24.79 18.77 40.76
C ARG A 466 -24.63 18.46 42.24
N GLU A 467 -25.06 19.36 43.08
CA GLU A 467 -25.34 19.14 44.49
C GLU A 467 -26.46 18.12 44.68
#